data_7b6fe79cc1facf81f63bff8b70dc5fd3
#
_entry.id   7b6fe79cc1facf81f63bff8b70dc5fd3
#
_cell.length_a   1.000
_cell.length_b   1.000
_cell.length_c   1.000
_cell.angle_alpha   90.00
_cell.angle_beta   90.00
_cell.angle_gamma   90.00
#
_symmetry.space_group_name_H-M   'P 1'
#
loop_
_entity.id
_entity.type
_entity.pdbx_description
1 polymer ?
#
loop_
_entity_poly.entity_id
_entity_poly.type
_entity_poly.pdbx_seq_one_letter_code
_entity_poly.pdbx_strand_id
1 'polypeptide(L)'
;RSIHSKSYSHIIRNIYGVPKDEFNKIHDTDEIVSMAANVGHYYEELHQINCQKELGMAVDTFTHKKAIWMALHASYALEALRFMVSFATSLAMVENKIYIGNGNIISLILQDELLHTEWTAWLINHVVKDDADFVQIQAATHNEVYNLYMDVINEEKAWAEYLFKKGVVIGLNSEILKDFVDYTAFTKLKDIGIKYLEPHPKSSPIPWFNKHVNINKKQTALQENESTNYVIGVMSDSIEIGRAHV
;
A
#
# COMPACT_ATOMS: atom_id res chain seq x y z
N ARG A 1 10.34 -4.91 2.96
CA ARG A 1 10.37 -3.80 1.96
C ARG A 1 11.35 -4.04 0.81
N SER A 2 12.54 -4.58 1.02
CA SER A 2 13.48 -4.87 -0.10
C SER A 2 12.91 -5.88 -1.10
N ILE A 3 12.11 -6.85 -0.64
CA ILE A 3 11.42 -7.83 -1.49
C ILE A 3 10.35 -7.13 -2.32
N HIS A 4 9.53 -6.25 -1.73
CA HIS A 4 8.50 -5.49 -2.43
C HIS A 4 9.10 -4.61 -3.54
N SER A 5 10.18 -3.87 -3.25
CA SER A 5 10.90 -3.06 -4.24
C SER A 5 11.42 -3.90 -5.41
N LYS A 6 11.99 -5.09 -5.14
CA LYS A 6 12.42 -6.02 -6.19
C LYS A 6 11.25 -6.55 -7.01
N SER A 7 10.12 -6.83 -6.37
CA SER A 7 8.90 -7.31 -7.02
C SER A 7 8.33 -6.28 -7.98
N TYR A 8 8.20 -5.01 -7.55
CA TYR A 8 7.79 -3.92 -8.43
C TYR A 8 8.78 -3.69 -9.57
N SER A 9 10.09 -3.72 -9.29
CA SER A 9 11.11 -3.62 -10.33
C SER A 9 11.01 -4.76 -11.34
N HIS A 10 10.68 -5.97 -10.89
CA HIS A 10 10.45 -7.11 -11.77
C HIS A 10 9.22 -6.91 -12.65
N ILE A 11 8.10 -6.45 -12.09
CA ILE A 11 6.87 -6.14 -12.83
C ILE A 11 7.17 -5.11 -13.94
N ILE A 12 7.80 -3.98 -13.58
CA ILE A 12 8.12 -2.90 -14.53
C ILE A 12 9.02 -3.41 -15.66
N ARG A 13 10.06 -4.21 -15.34
CA ARG A 13 10.96 -4.79 -16.34
C ARG A 13 10.28 -5.76 -17.30
N ASN A 14 9.20 -6.40 -16.89
CA ASN A 14 8.46 -7.34 -17.74
C ASN A 14 7.34 -6.68 -18.57
N ILE A 15 6.90 -5.49 -18.16
CA ILE A 15 5.82 -4.77 -18.87
C ILE A 15 6.41 -3.78 -19.89
N TYR A 16 7.49 -3.10 -19.54
CA TYR A 16 8.02 -1.99 -20.34
C TYR A 16 9.31 -2.36 -21.05
N GLY A 17 9.42 -1.99 -22.34
CA GLY A 17 10.61 -2.23 -23.15
C GLY A 17 11.85 -1.45 -22.65
N VAL A 18 11.66 -0.26 -22.08
CA VAL A 18 12.71 0.58 -21.47
C VAL A 18 12.33 0.91 -20.03
N PRO A 19 12.58 0.02 -19.05
CA PRO A 19 12.17 0.22 -17.65
C PRO A 19 12.72 1.49 -17.02
N LYS A 20 13.92 1.94 -17.44
CA LYS A 20 14.56 3.15 -16.92
C LYS A 20 13.71 4.39 -17.12
N ASP A 21 13.04 4.52 -18.25
CA ASP A 21 12.21 5.68 -18.56
C ASP A 21 10.99 5.75 -17.62
N GLU A 22 10.44 4.59 -17.26
CA GLU A 22 9.32 4.52 -16.30
C GLU A 22 9.75 4.87 -14.88
N PHE A 23 10.94 4.42 -14.45
CA PHE A 23 11.49 4.82 -13.16
C PHE A 23 11.77 6.33 -13.08
N ASN A 24 12.22 6.94 -14.15
CA ASN A 24 12.47 8.38 -14.19
C ASN A 24 11.16 9.19 -14.05
N LYS A 25 10.05 8.71 -14.63
CA LYS A 25 8.74 9.38 -14.54
C LYS A 25 8.18 9.47 -13.12
N ILE A 26 8.64 8.63 -12.20
CA ILE A 26 8.21 8.68 -10.79
C ILE A 26 8.50 10.05 -10.18
N HIS A 27 9.65 10.64 -10.50
CA HIS A 27 10.06 11.96 -10.02
C HIS A 27 9.35 13.12 -10.73
N ASP A 28 8.75 12.86 -11.89
CA ASP A 28 8.05 13.85 -12.70
C ASP A 28 6.53 13.87 -12.40
N THR A 29 6.06 13.03 -11.48
CA THR A 29 4.65 12.94 -11.09
C THR A 29 4.45 13.64 -9.75
N ASP A 30 3.89 14.84 -9.78
CA ASP A 30 3.72 15.69 -8.59
C ASP A 30 2.96 14.99 -7.47
N GLU A 31 1.92 14.21 -7.81
CA GLU A 31 1.13 13.45 -6.84
C GLU A 31 1.99 12.42 -6.09
N ILE A 32 2.88 11.71 -6.78
CA ILE A 32 3.79 10.73 -6.15
C ILE A 32 4.81 11.43 -5.25
N VAL A 33 5.38 12.53 -5.71
CA VAL A 33 6.36 13.31 -4.95
C VAL A 33 5.73 13.88 -3.68
N SER A 34 4.54 14.47 -3.77
CA SER A 34 3.79 14.99 -2.62
C SER A 34 3.49 13.90 -1.60
N MET A 35 2.93 12.78 -2.07
CA MET A 35 2.62 11.63 -1.21
C MET A 35 3.84 11.08 -0.47
N ALA A 36 4.99 11.01 -1.14
CA ALA A 36 6.24 10.55 -0.53
C ALA A 36 6.79 11.53 0.52
N ALA A 37 6.68 12.84 0.26
CA ALA A 37 7.15 13.88 1.16
C ALA A 37 6.33 13.93 2.46
N ASN A 38 5.00 13.79 2.37
CA ASN A 38 4.09 13.87 3.52
C ASN A 38 4.41 12.83 4.60
N VAL A 39 4.62 11.58 4.22
CA VAL A 39 4.97 10.52 5.19
C VAL A 39 6.47 10.50 5.48
N GLY A 40 7.28 10.85 4.48
CA GLY A 40 8.74 10.74 4.53
C GLY A 40 9.40 11.62 5.59
N HIS A 41 8.86 12.82 5.86
CA HIS A 41 9.47 13.74 6.82
C HIS A 41 9.47 13.20 8.27
N TYR A 42 8.49 12.40 8.67
CA TYR A 42 8.48 11.78 10.00
C TYR A 42 9.59 10.73 10.17
N TYR A 43 9.90 9.99 9.11
CA TYR A 43 11.04 9.06 9.12
C TYR A 43 12.36 9.82 9.14
N GLU A 44 12.46 10.92 8.39
CA GLU A 44 13.66 11.76 8.36
C GLU A 44 13.92 12.39 9.73
N GLU A 45 12.89 12.94 10.39
CA GLU A 45 13.00 13.49 11.75
C GLU A 45 13.51 12.44 12.74
N LEU A 46 12.91 11.24 12.75
CA LEU A 46 13.36 10.15 13.60
C LEU A 46 14.81 9.75 13.28
N HIS A 47 15.17 9.67 12.01
CA HIS A 47 16.53 9.35 11.57
C HIS A 47 17.54 10.39 12.08
N GLN A 48 17.25 11.66 11.92
CA GLN A 48 18.13 12.75 12.39
C GLN A 48 18.33 12.70 13.91
N ILE A 49 17.26 12.48 14.68
CA ILE A 49 17.34 12.33 16.14
C ILE A 49 18.17 11.10 16.52
N ASN A 50 18.00 9.98 15.84
CA ASN A 50 18.80 8.78 16.08
C ASN A 50 20.29 9.04 15.79
N CYS A 51 20.64 9.69 14.68
CA CYS A 51 22.02 10.07 14.36
C CYS A 51 22.63 10.98 15.43
N GLN A 52 21.86 11.97 15.94
CA GLN A 52 22.33 12.81 17.03
C GLN A 52 22.68 12.01 18.29
N LYS A 53 21.83 11.05 18.66
CA LYS A 53 22.09 10.14 19.80
C LYS A 53 23.33 9.28 19.58
N GLU A 54 23.50 8.71 18.39
CA GLU A 54 24.67 7.89 18.05
C GLU A 54 25.96 8.70 18.09
N LEU A 55 25.92 9.98 17.76
CA LEU A 55 27.05 10.91 17.85
C LEU A 55 27.30 11.40 19.30
N GLY A 56 26.55 10.91 20.29
CA GLY A 56 26.71 11.30 21.70
C GLY A 56 26.17 12.69 22.02
N MET A 57 25.36 13.28 21.17
CA MET A 57 24.70 14.56 21.43
C MET A 57 23.61 14.38 22.49
N ALA A 58 23.39 15.41 23.30
CA ALA A 58 22.29 15.44 24.26
C ALA A 58 20.96 15.54 23.50
N VAL A 59 20.19 14.45 23.50
CA VAL A 59 18.82 14.40 22.94
C VAL A 59 17.87 14.21 24.09
N ASP A 60 16.85 15.07 24.19
CA ASP A 60 15.78 14.92 25.15
C ASP A 60 14.97 13.63 24.88
N THR A 61 14.72 12.86 25.95
CA THR A 61 14.02 11.57 25.84
C THR A 61 12.60 11.73 25.33
N PHE A 62 11.89 12.77 25.75
CA PHE A 62 10.53 13.03 25.31
C PHE A 62 10.46 13.35 23.82
N THR A 63 11.37 14.19 23.35
CA THR A 63 11.50 14.52 21.91
C THR A 63 11.79 13.28 21.07
N HIS A 64 12.69 12.39 21.53
CA HIS A 64 12.97 11.15 20.83
C HIS A 64 11.75 10.22 20.78
N LYS A 65 11.05 10.06 21.92
CA LYS A 65 9.83 9.23 21.98
C LYS A 65 8.71 9.82 21.12
N LYS A 66 8.58 11.16 21.06
CA LYS A 66 7.63 11.83 20.14
C LYS A 66 7.94 11.49 18.69
N ALA A 67 9.19 11.56 18.26
CA ALA A 67 9.57 11.21 16.90
C ALA A 67 9.27 9.72 16.58
N ILE A 68 9.51 8.80 17.53
CA ILE A 68 9.12 7.39 17.38
C ILE A 68 7.59 7.27 17.23
N TRP A 69 6.82 7.96 18.05
CA TRP A 69 5.37 7.96 18.01
C TRP A 69 4.83 8.43 16.65
N MET A 70 5.33 9.55 16.16
CA MET A 70 4.93 10.09 14.86
C MET A 70 5.33 9.17 13.71
N ALA A 71 6.51 8.56 13.77
CA ALA A 71 6.95 7.58 12.77
C ALA A 71 6.11 6.28 12.78
N LEU A 72 5.61 5.83 13.95
CA LEU A 72 4.65 4.72 14.02
C LEU A 72 3.33 5.08 13.32
N HIS A 73 2.78 6.28 13.58
CA HIS A 73 1.58 6.73 12.89
C HIS A 73 1.79 6.94 11.39
N ALA A 74 2.95 7.44 10.97
CA ALA A 74 3.32 7.55 9.56
C ALA A 74 3.43 6.18 8.89
N SER A 75 4.00 5.17 9.58
CA SER A 75 4.03 3.78 9.09
C SER A 75 2.63 3.22 8.94
N TYR A 76 1.77 3.42 9.94
CA TYR A 76 0.40 2.95 9.88
C TYR A 76 -0.39 3.62 8.74
N ALA A 77 -0.26 4.93 8.57
CA ALA A 77 -0.89 5.66 7.48
C ALA A 77 -0.44 5.15 6.10
N LEU A 78 0.85 4.85 5.95
CA LEU A 78 1.42 4.31 4.72
C LEU A 78 0.85 2.93 4.39
N GLU A 79 0.85 2.01 5.36
CA GLU A 79 0.52 0.60 5.14
C GLU A 79 -1.00 0.34 5.14
N ALA A 80 -1.75 1.05 5.99
CA ALA A 80 -3.19 0.87 6.12
C ALA A 80 -4.03 1.65 5.09
N LEU A 81 -3.53 2.79 4.60
CA LEU A 81 -4.30 3.71 3.74
C LEU A 81 -3.63 3.95 2.39
N ARG A 82 -2.34 4.38 2.39
CA ARG A 82 -1.65 4.89 1.20
C ARG A 82 -1.53 3.88 0.06
N PHE A 83 -1.44 2.60 0.35
CA PHE A 83 -1.30 1.57 -0.68
C PHE A 83 -2.64 1.09 -1.25
N MET A 84 -3.77 1.40 -0.60
CA MET A 84 -5.05 0.74 -0.88
C MET A 84 -5.62 1.08 -2.25
N VAL A 85 -5.51 2.33 -2.71
CA VAL A 85 -5.96 2.74 -4.06
C VAL A 85 -5.15 2.04 -5.14
N SER A 86 -3.83 1.99 -4.99
CA SER A 86 -2.94 1.33 -5.94
C SER A 86 -3.15 -0.18 -6.00
N PHE A 87 -3.36 -0.83 -4.84
CA PHE A 87 -3.72 -2.24 -4.78
C PHE A 87 -5.08 -2.50 -5.44
N ALA A 88 -6.10 -1.73 -5.10
CA ALA A 88 -7.43 -1.88 -5.68
C ALA A 88 -7.40 -1.71 -7.20
N THR A 89 -6.69 -0.70 -7.72
CA THR A 89 -6.56 -0.48 -9.16
C THR A 89 -5.84 -1.63 -9.86
N SER A 90 -4.73 -2.11 -9.28
CA SER A 90 -3.96 -3.23 -9.84
C SER A 90 -4.78 -4.54 -9.83
N LEU A 91 -5.50 -4.80 -8.75
CA LEU A 91 -6.31 -6.01 -8.61
C LEU A 91 -7.62 -5.96 -9.42
N ALA A 92 -8.15 -4.77 -9.73
CA ALA A 92 -9.25 -4.62 -10.68
C ALA A 92 -8.88 -5.11 -12.08
N MET A 93 -7.62 -5.00 -12.49
CA MET A 93 -7.14 -5.60 -13.74
C MET A 93 -7.24 -7.14 -13.68
N VAL A 94 -6.92 -7.75 -12.54
CA VAL A 94 -7.05 -9.20 -12.33
C VAL A 94 -8.50 -9.66 -12.42
N GLU A 95 -9.44 -8.93 -11.80
CA GLU A 95 -10.88 -9.22 -11.90
C GLU A 95 -11.36 -9.16 -13.37
N ASN A 96 -10.71 -8.34 -14.19
CA ASN A 96 -10.93 -8.26 -15.64
C ASN A 96 -10.07 -9.24 -16.45
N LYS A 97 -9.39 -10.19 -15.81
CA LYS A 97 -8.51 -11.20 -16.44
C LYS A 97 -7.31 -10.61 -17.18
N ILE A 98 -6.83 -9.45 -16.75
CA ILE A 98 -5.68 -8.74 -17.31
C ILE A 98 -4.55 -8.77 -16.27
N TYR A 99 -3.31 -8.98 -16.70
CA TYR A 99 -2.10 -8.97 -15.85
C TYR A 99 -2.16 -9.90 -14.61
N ILE A 100 -2.72 -11.09 -14.75
CA ILE A 100 -2.95 -12.02 -13.65
C ILE A 100 -1.65 -12.36 -12.91
N GLY A 101 -0.55 -12.62 -13.62
CA GLY A 101 0.75 -12.89 -13.00
C GLY A 101 1.24 -11.74 -12.11
N ASN A 102 1.07 -10.49 -12.57
CA ASN A 102 1.39 -9.31 -11.79
C ASN A 102 0.47 -9.18 -10.58
N GLY A 103 -0.82 -9.45 -10.76
CA GLY A 103 -1.80 -9.42 -9.68
C GLY A 103 -1.52 -10.44 -8.58
N ASN A 104 -0.98 -11.61 -8.90
CA ASN A 104 -0.53 -12.58 -7.90
C ASN A 104 0.61 -12.00 -7.03
N ILE A 105 1.58 -11.34 -7.63
CA ILE A 105 2.66 -10.66 -6.91
C ILE A 105 2.09 -9.54 -6.03
N ILE A 106 1.21 -8.71 -6.57
CA ILE A 106 0.56 -7.61 -5.84
C ILE A 106 -0.28 -8.13 -4.66
N SER A 107 -0.99 -9.26 -4.84
CA SER A 107 -1.76 -9.88 -3.75
C SER A 107 -0.87 -10.35 -2.60
N LEU A 108 0.33 -10.88 -2.88
CA LEU A 108 1.29 -11.26 -1.85
C LEU A 108 1.82 -10.03 -1.10
N ILE A 109 2.14 -8.96 -1.82
CA ILE A 109 2.56 -7.70 -1.20
C ILE A 109 1.44 -7.15 -0.31
N LEU A 110 0.19 -7.13 -0.79
CA LEU A 110 -0.97 -6.70 -0.01
C LEU A 110 -1.11 -7.49 1.30
N GLN A 111 -0.91 -8.81 1.27
CA GLN A 111 -0.99 -9.63 2.48
C GLN A 111 0.10 -9.27 3.49
N ASP A 112 1.33 -9.00 3.04
CA ASP A 112 2.40 -8.52 3.90
C ASP A 112 2.06 -7.16 4.53
N GLU A 113 1.53 -6.21 3.73
CA GLU A 113 1.17 -4.88 4.24
C GLU A 113 -0.01 -4.92 5.22
N LEU A 114 -0.93 -5.86 5.06
CA LEU A 114 -2.00 -6.08 6.05
C LEU A 114 -1.44 -6.59 7.38
N LEU A 115 -0.47 -7.50 7.35
CA LEU A 115 0.22 -7.97 8.56
C LEU A 115 0.99 -6.83 9.24
N HIS A 116 1.70 -5.99 8.47
CA HIS A 116 2.38 -4.81 8.99
C HIS A 116 1.39 -3.82 9.62
N THR A 117 0.23 -3.62 8.99
CA THR A 117 -0.85 -2.79 9.51
C THR A 117 -1.33 -3.28 10.89
N GLU A 118 -1.61 -4.59 11.02
CA GLU A 118 -2.04 -5.18 12.30
C GLU A 118 -0.96 -5.03 13.38
N TRP A 119 0.29 -5.30 13.02
CA TRP A 119 1.42 -5.16 13.92
C TRP A 119 1.62 -3.71 14.39
N THR A 120 1.56 -2.75 13.47
CA THR A 120 1.74 -1.34 13.79
C THR A 120 0.58 -0.81 14.64
N ALA A 121 -0.67 -1.23 14.36
CA ALA A 121 -1.82 -0.93 15.22
C ALA A 121 -1.65 -1.48 16.63
N TRP A 122 -1.14 -2.71 16.74
CA TRP A 122 -0.82 -3.30 18.05
C TRP A 122 0.22 -2.46 18.80
N LEU A 123 1.32 -2.05 18.14
CA LEU A 123 2.35 -1.20 18.74
C LEU A 123 1.76 0.12 19.24
N ILE A 124 1.02 0.85 18.40
CA ILE A 124 0.38 2.13 18.77
C ILE A 124 -0.48 1.98 20.02
N ASN A 125 -1.28 0.90 20.11
CA ASN A 125 -2.16 0.66 21.25
C ASN A 125 -1.44 0.16 22.50
N HIS A 126 -0.21 -0.34 22.41
CA HIS A 126 0.50 -0.94 23.54
C HIS A 126 1.57 0.00 24.12
N VAL A 127 2.28 0.79 23.33
CA VAL A 127 3.31 1.70 23.86
C VAL A 127 2.76 2.70 24.86
N VAL A 128 1.50 3.12 24.71
CA VAL A 128 0.81 4.03 25.66
C VAL A 128 0.43 3.35 26.97
N LYS A 129 0.43 2.01 27.03
CA LYS A 129 0.15 1.25 28.27
C LYS A 129 1.43 0.95 29.03
N ASP A 130 2.53 0.81 28.32
CA ASP A 130 3.80 0.35 28.87
C ASP A 130 4.66 1.52 29.35
N ASP A 131 4.43 2.74 28.83
CA ASP A 131 5.28 3.89 29.12
C ASP A 131 4.44 5.18 29.22
N ALA A 132 4.47 5.82 30.38
CA ALA A 132 3.68 7.02 30.71
C ALA A 132 4.00 8.24 29.82
N ASP A 133 5.23 8.32 29.28
CA ASP A 133 5.59 9.41 28.35
C ASP A 133 4.76 9.34 27.07
N PHE A 134 4.45 8.14 26.57
CA PHE A 134 3.61 8.00 25.38
C PHE A 134 2.16 8.41 25.62
N VAL A 135 1.64 8.32 26.85
CA VAL A 135 0.31 8.88 27.18
C VAL A 135 0.30 10.39 27.02
N GLN A 136 1.35 11.06 27.50
CA GLN A 136 1.50 12.52 27.37
C GLN A 136 1.72 12.92 25.90
N ILE A 137 2.54 12.18 25.17
CA ILE A 137 2.81 12.40 23.74
C ILE A 137 1.54 12.24 22.92
N GLN A 138 0.75 11.17 23.16
CA GLN A 138 -0.54 10.94 22.50
C GLN A 138 -1.48 12.13 22.70
N ALA A 139 -1.60 12.64 23.94
CA ALA A 139 -2.44 13.81 24.23
C ALA A 139 -1.92 15.08 23.55
N ALA A 140 -0.61 15.31 23.58
CA ALA A 140 0.02 16.49 23.01
C ALA A 140 -0.01 16.51 21.47
N THR A 141 0.03 15.32 20.82
CA THR A 141 0.10 15.19 19.36
C THR A 141 -1.24 14.83 18.72
N HIS A 142 -2.33 14.80 19.45
CA HIS A 142 -3.63 14.36 18.96
C HIS A 142 -4.04 15.02 17.64
N ASN A 143 -3.94 16.34 17.56
CA ASN A 143 -4.28 17.08 16.35
C ASN A 143 -3.27 16.84 15.21
N GLU A 144 -1.99 16.73 15.53
CA GLU A 144 -0.92 16.45 14.56
C GLU A 144 -1.12 15.08 13.91
N VAL A 145 -1.41 14.07 14.71
CA VAL A 145 -1.73 12.71 14.26
C VAL A 145 -3.02 12.69 13.43
N TYR A 146 -4.07 13.38 13.88
CA TYR A 146 -5.33 13.46 13.12
C TYR A 146 -5.11 14.10 11.74
N ASN A 147 -4.40 15.20 11.68
CA ASN A 147 -4.10 15.89 10.43
C ASN A 147 -3.27 15.02 9.48
N LEU A 148 -2.26 14.30 9.98
CA LEU A 148 -1.50 13.34 9.18
C LEU A 148 -2.42 12.34 8.45
N TYR A 149 -3.41 11.77 9.14
CA TYR A 149 -4.33 10.84 8.51
C TYR A 149 -5.26 11.53 7.50
N MET A 150 -5.76 12.72 7.83
CA MET A 150 -6.63 13.47 6.91
C MET A 150 -5.89 13.87 5.64
N ASP A 151 -4.62 14.28 5.75
CA ASP A 151 -3.78 14.60 4.60
C ASP A 151 -3.56 13.36 3.72
N VAL A 152 -3.22 12.22 4.32
CA VAL A 152 -3.07 10.95 3.60
C VAL A 152 -4.35 10.54 2.89
N ILE A 153 -5.51 10.65 3.54
CA ILE A 153 -6.81 10.32 2.96
C ILE A 153 -7.13 11.22 1.76
N ASN A 154 -6.90 12.52 1.90
CA ASN A 154 -7.13 13.48 0.82
C ASN A 154 -6.20 13.25 -0.38
N GLU A 155 -4.94 12.95 -0.13
CA GLU A 155 -3.96 12.62 -1.18
C GLU A 155 -4.32 11.29 -1.88
N GLU A 156 -4.80 10.28 -1.16
CA GLU A 156 -5.28 9.03 -1.78
C GLU A 156 -6.53 9.26 -2.66
N LYS A 157 -7.43 10.16 -2.25
CA LYS A 157 -8.56 10.55 -3.09
C LYS A 157 -8.09 11.28 -4.34
N ALA A 158 -7.12 12.20 -4.23
CA ALA A 158 -6.53 12.88 -5.37
C ALA A 158 -5.79 11.88 -6.29
N TRP A 159 -5.10 10.90 -5.71
CA TRP A 159 -4.46 9.82 -6.46
C TRP A 159 -5.47 8.98 -7.23
N ALA A 160 -6.63 8.67 -6.65
CA ALA A 160 -7.72 7.98 -7.35
C ALA A 160 -8.22 8.79 -8.56
N GLU A 161 -8.34 10.10 -8.45
CA GLU A 161 -8.69 10.98 -9.57
C GLU A 161 -7.61 11.00 -10.65
N TYR A 162 -6.34 11.11 -10.26
CA TYR A 162 -5.22 11.09 -11.19
C TYR A 162 -5.17 9.81 -12.01
N LEU A 163 -5.30 8.64 -11.37
CA LEU A 163 -5.25 7.34 -12.04
C LEU A 163 -6.35 7.19 -13.10
N PHE A 164 -7.52 7.76 -12.87
CA PHE A 164 -8.66 7.66 -13.79
C PHE A 164 -8.87 8.87 -14.69
N LYS A 165 -7.93 9.83 -14.69
CA LYS A 165 -7.98 11.05 -15.51
C LYS A 165 -8.13 10.77 -17.02
N LYS A 166 -7.60 9.64 -17.51
CA LYS A 166 -7.62 9.25 -18.93
C LYS A 166 -8.67 8.20 -19.26
N GLY A 167 -9.46 7.75 -18.30
CA GLY A 167 -10.48 6.72 -18.51
C GLY A 167 -10.71 5.86 -17.29
N VAL A 168 -11.59 4.89 -17.41
CA VAL A 168 -12.01 4.01 -16.32
C VAL A 168 -11.71 2.55 -16.65
N VAL A 169 -11.62 1.73 -15.61
CA VAL A 169 -11.56 0.26 -15.72
C VAL A 169 -12.96 -0.29 -15.51
N ILE A 170 -13.33 -1.39 -16.17
CA ILE A 170 -14.63 -2.04 -15.96
C ILE A 170 -14.77 -2.39 -14.47
N GLY A 171 -15.82 -1.86 -13.85
CA GLY A 171 -16.13 -2.08 -12.43
C GLY A 171 -15.37 -1.20 -11.45
N LEU A 172 -14.55 -0.23 -11.93
CA LEU A 172 -13.81 0.69 -11.06
C LEU A 172 -13.64 2.07 -11.71
N ASN A 173 -13.86 3.12 -10.92
CA ASN A 173 -13.64 4.53 -11.29
C ASN A 173 -13.15 5.32 -10.07
N SER A 174 -12.85 6.61 -10.25
CA SER A 174 -12.35 7.46 -9.17
C SER A 174 -13.35 7.60 -8.02
N GLU A 175 -14.66 7.71 -8.28
CA GLU A 175 -15.68 7.87 -7.23
C GLU A 175 -15.76 6.60 -6.35
N ILE A 176 -15.81 5.42 -6.97
CA ILE A 176 -15.78 4.15 -6.24
C ILE A 176 -14.52 4.02 -5.39
N LEU A 177 -13.37 4.48 -5.90
CA LEU A 177 -12.13 4.47 -5.14
C LEU A 177 -12.12 5.47 -4.00
N LYS A 178 -12.67 6.67 -4.18
CA LYS A 178 -12.81 7.65 -3.09
C LYS A 178 -13.70 7.10 -1.96
N ASP A 179 -14.82 6.49 -2.31
CA ASP A 179 -15.67 5.78 -1.35
C ASP A 179 -14.91 4.64 -0.66
N PHE A 180 -14.05 3.93 -1.38
CA PHE A 180 -13.22 2.87 -0.80
C PHE A 180 -12.16 3.42 0.16
N VAL A 181 -11.58 4.58 -0.14
CA VAL A 181 -10.67 5.28 0.78
C VAL A 181 -11.39 5.66 2.07
N ASP A 182 -12.59 6.25 1.98
CA ASP A 182 -13.37 6.62 3.16
C ASP A 182 -13.79 5.41 3.99
N TYR A 183 -14.24 4.34 3.34
CA TYR A 183 -14.55 3.07 4.01
C TYR A 183 -13.32 2.48 4.73
N THR A 184 -12.16 2.49 4.07
CA THR A 184 -10.91 1.99 4.63
C THR A 184 -10.44 2.86 5.79
N ALA A 185 -10.51 4.19 5.65
CA ALA A 185 -10.20 5.13 6.72
C ALA A 185 -11.07 4.89 7.95
N PHE A 186 -12.40 4.77 7.77
CA PHE A 186 -13.31 4.48 8.86
C PHE A 186 -12.96 3.18 9.60
N THR A 187 -12.65 2.12 8.87
CA THR A 187 -12.32 0.83 9.48
C THR A 187 -10.96 0.83 10.17
N LYS A 188 -9.94 1.36 9.51
CA LYS A 188 -8.56 1.31 9.98
C LYS A 188 -8.26 2.31 11.10
N LEU A 189 -8.79 3.53 11.05
CA LEU A 189 -8.58 4.50 12.12
C LEU A 189 -9.25 4.07 13.44
N LYS A 190 -10.33 3.31 13.35
CA LYS A 190 -10.97 2.69 14.51
C LYS A 190 -10.04 1.71 15.25
N ASP A 191 -9.19 0.97 14.52
CA ASP A 191 -8.26 -0.02 15.09
C ASP A 191 -7.22 0.63 16.03
N ILE A 192 -6.93 1.92 15.81
CA ILE A 192 -5.99 2.73 16.61
C ILE A 192 -6.69 3.81 17.46
N GLY A 193 -8.01 3.68 17.65
CA GLY A 193 -8.79 4.57 18.53
C GLY A 193 -9.05 5.97 17.97
N ILE A 194 -8.81 6.22 16.70
CA ILE A 194 -9.10 7.50 16.04
C ILE A 194 -10.48 7.44 15.39
N LYS A 195 -11.31 8.45 15.68
CA LYS A 195 -12.65 8.56 15.10
C LYS A 195 -12.60 9.27 13.76
N TYR A 196 -12.97 8.58 12.69
CA TYR A 196 -13.20 9.17 11.38
C TYR A 196 -14.56 9.85 11.33
N LEU A 197 -14.60 11.13 10.96
CA LEU A 197 -15.80 11.96 11.05
C LEU A 197 -16.46 12.25 9.69
N GLU A 198 -15.75 11.99 8.59
CA GLU A 198 -16.27 12.24 7.24
C GLU A 198 -17.32 11.20 6.83
N PRO A 199 -18.23 11.54 5.90
CA PRO A 199 -19.15 10.59 5.32
C PRO A 199 -18.42 9.39 4.71
N HIS A 200 -18.93 8.19 4.96
CA HIS A 200 -18.34 6.96 4.45
C HIS A 200 -19.39 5.88 4.18
N PRO A 201 -19.16 4.97 3.23
CA PRO A 201 -20.02 3.83 2.98
C PRO A 201 -20.12 2.90 4.20
N LYS A 202 -21.28 2.28 4.41
CA LYS A 202 -21.50 1.28 5.48
C LYS A 202 -20.84 -0.06 5.18
N SER A 203 -20.53 -0.34 3.92
CA SER A 203 -19.87 -1.56 3.45
C SER A 203 -18.89 -1.23 2.34
N SER A 204 -17.92 -2.11 2.11
CA SER A 204 -16.93 -1.91 1.04
C SER A 204 -17.61 -1.70 -0.32
N PRO A 205 -17.31 -0.63 -1.05
CA PRO A 205 -17.81 -0.39 -2.41
C PRO A 205 -17.21 -1.36 -3.43
N ILE A 206 -16.11 -2.06 -3.07
CA ILE A 206 -15.43 -3.05 -3.90
C ILE A 206 -15.31 -4.40 -3.16
N PRO A 207 -16.43 -5.13 -2.94
CA PRO A 207 -16.43 -6.34 -2.12
C PRO A 207 -15.55 -7.46 -2.69
N TRP A 208 -15.27 -7.45 -4.00
CA TRP A 208 -14.35 -8.38 -4.64
C TRP A 208 -12.92 -8.28 -4.11
N PHE A 209 -12.51 -7.12 -3.61
CA PHE A 209 -11.18 -6.89 -3.03
C PHE A 209 -10.87 -7.83 -1.87
N ASN A 210 -11.89 -8.22 -1.09
CA ASN A 210 -11.76 -9.15 0.04
C ASN A 210 -11.24 -10.53 -0.37
N LYS A 211 -11.38 -10.94 -1.63
CA LYS A 211 -10.81 -12.20 -2.12
C LYS A 211 -9.27 -12.20 -2.07
N HIS A 212 -8.66 -11.03 -2.21
CA HIS A 212 -7.22 -10.85 -2.22
C HIS A 212 -6.64 -10.61 -0.82
N VAL A 213 -7.49 -10.17 0.11
CA VAL A 213 -7.16 -9.94 1.53
C VAL A 213 -7.13 -11.24 2.34
N ASN A 214 -7.85 -12.29 1.90
CA ASN A 214 -8.06 -13.48 2.70
C ASN A 214 -6.80 -14.37 2.76
N ILE A 215 -6.08 -14.28 3.88
CA ILE A 215 -4.84 -15.00 4.21
C ILE A 215 -5.08 -16.54 4.30
N ASN A 216 -6.32 -16.99 4.48
CA ASN A 216 -6.67 -18.43 4.60
C ASN A 216 -6.66 -19.21 3.27
N LYS A 217 -6.39 -18.55 2.15
CA LYS A 217 -6.06 -19.28 0.92
C LYS A 217 -4.68 -19.90 1.11
N LYS A 218 -4.59 -21.25 1.00
CA LYS A 218 -3.31 -21.97 0.94
C LYS A 218 -2.37 -21.18 0.05
N GLN A 219 -1.24 -20.75 0.60
CA GLN A 219 -0.13 -20.25 -0.18
C GLN A 219 0.38 -21.42 -1.04
N THR A 220 -0.14 -21.53 -2.24
CA THR A 220 0.53 -22.30 -3.28
C THR A 220 1.73 -21.48 -3.70
N ALA A 221 2.91 -22.10 -3.76
CA ALA A 221 4.08 -21.46 -4.33
C ALA A 221 3.70 -20.89 -5.70
N LEU A 222 4.26 -19.73 -6.07
CA LEU A 222 3.98 -19.07 -7.37
C LEU A 222 4.15 -20.02 -8.57
N GLN A 223 4.98 -21.06 -8.41
CA GLN A 223 5.25 -22.12 -9.37
C GLN A 223 4.20 -23.26 -9.35
N GLU A 224 3.38 -23.35 -8.30
CA GLU A 224 2.37 -24.39 -8.10
C GLU A 224 0.94 -23.90 -8.37
N ASN A 225 0.74 -22.61 -8.60
CA ASN A 225 -0.48 -22.13 -9.19
C ASN A 225 -0.52 -22.69 -10.61
N GLU A 226 -1.31 -23.75 -10.81
CA GLU A 226 -1.82 -24.04 -12.14
C GLU A 226 -2.35 -22.71 -12.68
N SER A 227 -1.70 -22.21 -13.73
CA SER A 227 -2.18 -21.03 -14.41
C SER A 227 -3.47 -21.47 -15.13
N THR A 228 -4.58 -21.45 -14.40
CA THR A 228 -5.91 -21.75 -14.95
C THR A 228 -6.27 -20.83 -16.12
N ASN A 229 -5.39 -19.86 -16.42
CA ASN A 229 -5.52 -18.90 -17.50
C ASN A 229 -4.38 -18.98 -18.53
N TYR A 230 -3.39 -19.84 -18.36
CA TYR A 230 -2.55 -20.24 -19.47
C TYR A 230 -3.36 -21.25 -20.25
N VAL A 231 -3.95 -20.82 -21.33
CA VAL A 231 -4.55 -21.72 -22.30
C VAL A 231 -3.39 -22.45 -22.98
N ILE A 232 -2.90 -23.52 -22.35
CA ILE A 232 -1.94 -24.48 -22.90
C ILE A 232 -2.54 -25.20 -24.13
N GLY A 233 -3.72 -24.83 -24.54
CA GLY A 233 -4.45 -25.48 -25.63
C GLY A 233 -4.54 -24.69 -26.92
N VAL A 234 -3.88 -23.52 -27.04
CA VAL A 234 -3.85 -22.77 -28.32
C VAL A 234 -2.51 -22.92 -29.05
N MET A 235 -1.59 -23.72 -28.58
CA MET A 235 -0.72 -24.41 -29.52
C MET A 235 -1.58 -25.49 -30.18
N SER A 236 -2.36 -25.08 -31.16
CA SER A 236 -3.01 -26.01 -32.05
C SER A 236 -1.95 -26.98 -32.58
N ASP A 237 -2.32 -28.25 -32.65
CA ASP A 237 -1.60 -29.30 -33.36
C ASP A 237 -1.35 -29.01 -34.88
N SER A 238 -1.42 -27.73 -35.26
CA SER A 238 -1.22 -27.27 -36.60
C SER A 238 0.24 -26.87 -36.93
N ILE A 239 1.18 -27.07 -36.02
CA ILE A 239 2.56 -27.21 -36.40
C ILE A 239 2.78 -28.69 -36.73
N GLU A 240 2.34 -29.13 -37.90
CA GLU A 240 2.93 -30.26 -38.57
C GLU A 240 4.42 -29.91 -38.78
N ILE A 241 5.25 -30.43 -37.86
CA ILE A 241 6.69 -30.51 -38.13
C ILE A 241 6.80 -31.44 -39.32
N GLY A 242 7.06 -30.84 -40.47
CA GLY A 242 7.23 -31.55 -41.74
C GLY A 242 8.14 -32.76 -41.52
N ARG A 243 7.60 -33.97 -41.74
CA ARG A 243 8.39 -35.16 -41.81
C ARG A 243 9.32 -34.95 -43.01
N ALA A 244 10.61 -34.84 -42.71
CA ALA A 244 11.62 -34.97 -43.73
C ALA A 244 11.45 -36.34 -44.34
N HIS A 245 11.04 -36.39 -45.61
CA HIS A 245 11.14 -37.58 -46.40
C HIS A 245 12.61 -37.81 -46.73
N VAL A 246 13.10 -38.94 -46.26
CA VAL A 246 14.34 -39.58 -46.73
C VAL A 246 14.14 -40.00 -48.16
#